data_c365b65b011e2c063f0d2e6070d453b4
#
_entry.id   c365b65b011e2c063f0d2e6070d453b4
#
_cell.length_a   1.000
_cell.length_b   1.000
_cell.length_c   1.000
_cell.angle_alpha   90.00
_cell.angle_beta   90.00
_cell.angle_gamma   90.00
#
_symmetry.space_group_name_H-M   'P 1'
#
loop_
_entity.id
_entity.type
_entity.pdbx_description
1 polymer ?
#
loop_
_entity_poly.entity_id
_entity_poly.type
_entity_poly.pdbx_seq_one_letter_code
_entity_poly.pdbx_strand_id
1 'polypeptide(L)'
;MKRIFYFLMICLFTVMISEGQACSIFGLKGDTYCIAGKNFDWAVDDGLLVFNKRQVKKTAFVYFNQNVKNPATWTSTYGSVTFNQYGVGLPACGMNEKGLVVDATVLLNGKFPSPDDRPSINPNQWIEYQLDNFATTEEVISHVEELYIRPKDLKYPGLHYFIWDKKGNCAVIDFIEGRAVVSSGNALTVSLLTNSEYSFSVNSWKKKKIPAKDTGESITRFISAADQILSASPATNQEARDFTLKVLDSLCHKTPTMWQIVYDPILSRVYFRTREKKGLKHVDLKNIDFRCQKPMLVLNINETGQGDVSHKIKPYHHDINRDQIKNALLKTPFIKQAPEQVLVHRSMYPESYQCME
;
A
#
# COMPACT_ATOMS: atom_id res chain seq x y z
N MET A 1 0.36 -49.81 -42.67
CA MET A 1 0.42 -49.59 -41.20
C MET A 1 1.19 -48.29 -40.95
N LYS A 2 0.48 -47.19 -40.78
CA LYS A 2 1.06 -45.86 -40.53
C LYS A 2 1.02 -45.65 -39.02
N ARG A 3 2.20 -45.59 -38.37
CA ARG A 3 2.34 -45.22 -36.94
C ARG A 3 2.27 -43.70 -36.86
N ILE A 4 1.22 -43.17 -36.21
CA ILE A 4 1.05 -41.77 -35.85
C ILE A 4 1.79 -41.58 -34.55
N PHE A 5 2.86 -40.78 -34.58
CA PHE A 5 3.58 -40.29 -33.41
C PHE A 5 2.81 -39.09 -32.86
N TYR A 6 2.12 -39.23 -31.73
CA TYR A 6 1.61 -38.11 -30.95
C TYR A 6 2.75 -37.50 -30.15
N PHE A 7 3.23 -36.35 -30.59
CA PHE A 7 4.11 -35.51 -29.81
C PHE A 7 3.24 -34.82 -28.74
N LEU A 8 3.33 -35.28 -27.52
CA LEU A 8 2.74 -34.61 -26.34
C LEU A 8 3.57 -33.35 -26.11
N MET A 9 3.10 -32.23 -26.61
CA MET A 9 3.65 -30.90 -26.27
C MET A 9 3.17 -30.54 -24.88
N ILE A 10 3.94 -30.92 -23.86
CA ILE A 10 3.76 -30.44 -22.49
C ILE A 10 4.11 -28.94 -22.51
N CYS A 11 3.10 -28.09 -22.68
CA CYS A 11 3.22 -26.68 -22.35
C CYS A 11 3.49 -26.57 -20.86
N LEU A 12 4.76 -26.47 -20.49
CA LEU A 12 5.17 -25.93 -19.21
C LEU A 12 4.67 -24.48 -19.17
N PHE A 13 3.49 -24.28 -18.62
CA PHE A 13 3.10 -22.96 -18.12
C PHE A 13 4.01 -22.66 -16.92
N THR A 14 5.22 -22.19 -17.19
CA THR A 14 5.95 -21.40 -16.22
C THR A 14 5.05 -20.22 -15.90
N VAL A 15 4.44 -20.24 -14.72
CA VAL A 15 3.86 -19.04 -14.11
C VAL A 15 5.02 -18.07 -14.05
N MET A 16 5.09 -17.16 -15.02
CA MET A 16 5.92 -15.97 -14.91
C MET A 16 5.30 -15.19 -13.75
N ILE A 17 5.77 -15.47 -12.53
CA ILE A 17 5.63 -14.54 -11.41
C ILE A 17 6.35 -13.31 -11.94
N SER A 18 5.57 -12.30 -12.26
CA SER A 18 6.03 -11.08 -12.88
C SER A 18 7.18 -10.54 -12.00
N GLU A 19 8.36 -10.35 -12.61
CA GLU A 19 9.54 -9.76 -11.97
C GLU A 19 9.30 -8.32 -11.48
N GLY A 20 8.04 -7.86 -11.45
CA GLY A 20 7.59 -6.49 -11.29
C GLY A 20 7.02 -6.09 -9.95
N GLN A 21 7.28 -6.83 -8.85
CA GLN A 21 6.74 -6.48 -7.53
C GLN A 21 7.89 -6.34 -6.53
N ALA A 22 8.47 -5.15 -6.44
CA ALA A 22 9.70 -4.93 -5.69
C ALA A 22 9.63 -3.74 -4.72
N CYS A 23 8.50 -3.51 -4.07
CA CYS A 23 8.29 -2.38 -3.16
C CYS A 23 9.29 -2.36 -2.00
N SER A 24 9.58 -1.15 -1.52
CA SER A 24 10.36 -0.91 -0.31
C SER A 24 9.72 0.21 0.48
N ILE A 25 9.63 0.06 1.80
CA ILE A 25 9.17 1.10 2.70
C ILE A 25 10.03 1.12 3.95
N PHE A 26 10.31 2.31 4.47
CA PHE A 26 11.05 2.48 5.71
C PHE A 26 10.66 3.76 6.45
N GLY A 27 10.99 3.80 7.75
CA GLY A 27 10.81 4.96 8.61
C GLY A 27 12.14 5.49 9.14
N LEU A 28 12.23 6.81 9.27
CA LEU A 28 13.32 7.54 9.92
C LEU A 28 12.75 8.44 11.02
N LYS A 29 13.33 8.36 12.21
CA LYS A 29 12.97 9.19 13.35
C LYS A 29 14.20 9.83 13.98
N GLY A 30 14.09 11.10 14.30
CA GLY A 30 15.00 11.88 15.11
C GLY A 30 14.23 12.85 16.00
N ASP A 31 14.92 13.75 16.66
CA ASP A 31 14.30 14.73 17.57
C ASP A 31 13.38 15.72 16.83
N THR A 32 13.76 16.07 15.59
CA THR A 32 13.08 17.11 14.79
C THR A 32 12.29 16.55 13.62
N TYR A 33 12.35 15.25 13.34
CA TYR A 33 11.68 14.64 12.20
C TYR A 33 11.10 13.25 12.51
N CYS A 34 10.06 12.92 11.77
CA CYS A 34 9.45 11.60 11.75
C CYS A 34 8.93 11.40 10.31
N ILE A 35 9.65 10.62 9.53
CA ILE A 35 9.43 10.49 8.08
C ILE A 35 9.29 9.01 7.73
N ALA A 36 8.34 8.66 6.87
CA ALA A 36 8.30 7.35 6.24
C ALA A 36 8.36 7.49 4.71
N GLY A 37 9.14 6.64 4.06
CA GLY A 37 9.34 6.68 2.61
C GLY A 37 9.01 5.35 1.93
N LYS A 38 8.40 5.41 0.74
CA LYS A 38 7.99 4.24 -0.04
C LYS A 38 8.40 4.34 -1.51
N ASN A 39 8.93 3.25 -2.05
CA ASN A 39 8.89 2.92 -3.47
C ASN A 39 7.72 1.98 -3.75
N PHE A 40 6.82 2.40 -4.64
CA PHE A 40 5.76 1.56 -5.17
C PHE A 40 6.16 1.04 -6.55
N ASP A 41 6.62 -0.20 -6.58
CA ASP A 41 7.09 -0.87 -7.79
C ASP A 41 5.98 -1.77 -8.32
N TRP A 42 5.44 -1.40 -9.47
CA TRP A 42 4.28 -2.05 -10.07
C TRP A 42 4.28 -1.93 -11.59
N ALA A 43 3.23 -2.44 -12.24
CA ALA A 43 3.10 -2.41 -13.69
C ALA A 43 2.55 -1.08 -14.24
N VAL A 44 1.87 -0.29 -13.41
CA VAL A 44 1.09 0.88 -13.84
C VAL A 44 1.39 2.06 -12.94
N ASP A 45 1.60 3.24 -13.53
CA ASP A 45 1.87 4.49 -12.83
C ASP A 45 0.64 5.40 -12.63
N ASP A 46 -0.50 5.06 -13.23
CA ASP A 46 -1.76 5.77 -12.98
C ASP A 46 -2.25 5.55 -11.55
N GLY A 47 -2.86 6.58 -10.97
CA GLY A 47 -3.45 6.50 -9.65
C GLY A 47 -4.16 7.77 -9.23
N LEU A 48 -4.98 7.64 -8.20
CA LEU A 48 -5.64 8.74 -7.52
C LEU A 48 -5.14 8.87 -6.08
N LEU A 49 -4.80 10.07 -5.70
CA LEU A 49 -4.72 10.46 -4.30
C LEU A 49 -6.16 10.80 -3.87
N VAL A 50 -6.68 10.09 -2.87
CA VAL A 50 -8.06 10.21 -2.40
C VAL A 50 -8.07 10.76 -0.98
N PHE A 51 -8.90 11.75 -0.72
CA PHE A 51 -9.07 12.37 0.59
C PHE A 51 -10.36 11.84 1.22
N ASN A 52 -10.21 10.77 2.00
CA ASN A 52 -11.30 10.05 2.66
C ASN A 52 -11.83 10.86 3.85
N LYS A 53 -13.14 10.87 4.00
CA LYS A 53 -13.84 11.67 5.01
C LYS A 53 -13.97 10.91 6.32
N ARG A 54 -14.05 11.65 7.44
CA ARG A 54 -14.44 11.10 8.74
C ARG A 54 -15.96 11.01 8.85
N GLN A 55 -16.45 10.25 9.84
CA GLN A 55 -17.88 10.00 10.08
C GLN A 55 -18.61 9.42 8.84
N VAL A 56 -17.90 8.60 8.08
CA VAL A 56 -18.46 7.89 6.94
C VAL A 56 -18.62 6.42 7.26
N LYS A 57 -19.85 5.93 7.19
CA LYS A 57 -20.14 4.50 7.30
C LYS A 57 -19.80 3.79 6.00
N LYS A 58 -19.02 2.73 6.10
CA LYS A 58 -18.53 1.90 5.00
C LYS A 58 -18.81 0.43 5.28
N THR A 59 -19.02 -0.34 4.23
CA THR A 59 -19.10 -1.80 4.27
C THR A 59 -18.00 -2.36 3.36
N ALA A 60 -17.30 -3.40 3.79
CA ALA A 60 -16.20 -3.98 3.04
C ALA A 60 -16.63 -4.41 1.63
N PHE A 61 -15.83 -4.03 0.63
CA PHE A 61 -16.07 -4.37 -0.76
C PHE A 61 -16.05 -5.89 -0.96
N VAL A 62 -17.08 -6.39 -1.63
CA VAL A 62 -17.21 -7.80 -1.99
C VAL A 62 -16.98 -7.91 -3.50
N TYR A 63 -16.00 -8.71 -3.94
CA TYR A 63 -15.77 -8.92 -5.37
C TYR A 63 -16.98 -9.60 -6.01
N PHE A 64 -17.27 -9.24 -7.26
CA PHE A 64 -18.49 -9.61 -7.98
C PHE A 64 -18.87 -11.11 -7.92
N ASN A 65 -17.88 -12.01 -7.87
CA ASN A 65 -18.08 -13.46 -7.85
C ASN A 65 -17.91 -14.09 -6.46
N GLN A 66 -17.92 -13.28 -5.40
CA GLN A 66 -17.80 -13.78 -4.03
C GLN A 66 -19.15 -13.74 -3.30
N ASN A 67 -19.46 -14.80 -2.57
CA ASN A 67 -20.55 -14.81 -1.60
C ASN A 67 -19.95 -14.65 -0.21
N VAL A 68 -20.17 -13.49 0.42
CA VAL A 68 -19.61 -13.14 1.73
C VAL A 68 -20.74 -12.95 2.72
N LYS A 69 -20.76 -13.78 3.76
CA LYS A 69 -21.82 -13.76 4.78
C LYS A 69 -21.70 -12.58 5.74
N ASN A 70 -20.46 -12.19 6.11
CA ASN A 70 -20.19 -11.20 7.13
C ASN A 70 -19.12 -10.20 6.64
N PRO A 71 -19.44 -9.27 5.70
CA PRO A 71 -18.54 -8.20 5.32
C PRO A 71 -18.40 -7.21 6.49
N ALA A 72 -17.18 -6.80 6.81
CA ALA A 72 -16.92 -5.81 7.85
C ALA A 72 -17.65 -4.49 7.55
N THR A 73 -18.22 -3.86 8.59
CA THR A 73 -18.86 -2.55 8.51
C THR A 73 -18.29 -1.67 9.62
N TRP A 74 -17.91 -0.45 9.26
CA TRP A 74 -17.34 0.51 10.22
C TRP A 74 -17.74 1.94 9.90
N THR A 75 -17.54 2.85 10.84
CA THR A 75 -17.67 4.29 10.61
C THR A 75 -16.33 4.93 10.84
N SER A 76 -15.80 5.67 9.86
CA SER A 76 -14.48 6.29 9.96
C SER A 76 -14.44 7.35 11.07
N THR A 77 -13.50 7.21 11.99
CA THR A 77 -13.21 8.20 13.05
C THR A 77 -12.32 9.31 12.50
N TYR A 78 -11.40 8.96 11.61
CA TYR A 78 -10.41 9.90 11.07
C TYR A 78 -10.53 10.05 9.56
N GLY A 79 -10.23 11.27 9.09
CA GLY A 79 -9.98 11.52 7.69
C GLY A 79 -8.58 11.05 7.29
N SER A 80 -8.40 10.67 6.03
CA SER A 80 -7.14 10.17 5.53
C SER A 80 -6.86 10.59 4.10
N VAL A 81 -5.59 10.49 3.70
CA VAL A 81 -5.18 10.53 2.31
C VAL A 81 -4.64 9.16 1.91
N THR A 82 -5.17 8.60 0.82
CA THR A 82 -4.78 7.27 0.34
C THR A 82 -4.40 7.29 -1.13
N PHE A 83 -3.44 6.45 -1.52
CA PHE A 83 -3.02 6.23 -2.90
C PHE A 83 -3.75 5.02 -3.46
N ASN A 84 -4.56 5.25 -4.50
CA ASN A 84 -5.45 4.26 -5.07
C ASN A 84 -5.16 4.05 -6.56
N GLN A 85 -4.76 2.84 -6.94
CA GLN A 85 -4.47 2.51 -8.33
C GLN A 85 -5.68 1.94 -9.07
N TYR A 86 -6.38 1.02 -8.44
CA TYR A 86 -7.50 0.28 -9.04
C TYR A 86 -8.86 0.73 -8.51
N GLY A 87 -9.00 2.00 -8.18
CA GLY A 87 -10.24 2.63 -7.74
C GLY A 87 -10.28 2.98 -6.26
N VAL A 88 -11.14 3.91 -5.95
CA VAL A 88 -11.40 4.42 -4.60
C VAL A 88 -11.86 3.31 -3.67
N GLY A 89 -11.39 3.33 -2.42
CA GLY A 89 -11.73 2.36 -1.39
C GLY A 89 -10.89 1.08 -1.40
N LEU A 90 -9.89 0.98 -2.29
CA LEU A 90 -8.95 -0.13 -2.35
C LEU A 90 -7.49 0.40 -2.41
N PRO A 91 -7.03 1.09 -1.36
CA PRO A 91 -5.73 1.77 -1.39
C PRO A 91 -4.55 0.79 -1.38
N ALA A 92 -3.42 1.26 -1.91
CA ALA A 92 -2.12 0.61 -1.76
C ALA A 92 -1.41 1.05 -0.48
N CYS A 93 -1.69 2.28 -0.02
CA CYS A 93 -1.08 2.90 1.16
C CYS A 93 -1.75 4.24 1.48
N GLY A 94 -1.42 4.83 2.64
CA GLY A 94 -1.92 6.15 3.00
C GLY A 94 -1.46 6.64 4.36
N MET A 95 -1.91 7.85 4.71
CA MET A 95 -1.71 8.48 6.02
C MET A 95 -3.00 9.16 6.45
N ASN A 96 -3.37 9.03 7.73
CA ASN A 96 -4.52 9.74 8.28
C ASN A 96 -4.15 11.09 8.91
N GLU A 97 -5.16 11.88 9.28
CA GLU A 97 -5.00 13.21 9.88
C GLU A 97 -4.30 13.18 11.25
N LYS A 98 -4.19 12.01 11.90
CA LYS A 98 -3.42 11.82 13.14
C LYS A 98 -1.95 11.50 12.90
N GLY A 99 -1.58 11.23 11.63
CA GLY A 99 -0.23 10.89 11.23
C GLY A 99 0.09 9.40 11.31
N LEU A 100 -0.93 8.54 11.43
CA LEU A 100 -0.75 7.11 11.24
C LEU A 100 -0.56 6.84 9.74
N VAL A 101 0.53 6.17 9.40
CA VAL A 101 0.83 5.65 8.05
C VAL A 101 0.59 4.15 8.05
N VAL A 102 -0.17 3.68 7.07
CA VAL A 102 -0.39 2.25 6.81
C VAL A 102 -0.05 1.97 5.37
N ASP A 103 0.84 1.04 5.18
CA ASP A 103 1.35 0.68 3.87
C ASP A 103 1.43 -0.84 3.72
N ALA A 104 1.38 -1.33 2.48
CA ALA A 104 1.51 -2.75 2.20
C ALA A 104 2.50 -3.00 1.07
N THR A 105 3.18 -4.14 1.19
CA THR A 105 3.95 -4.73 0.09
C THR A 105 3.55 -6.19 -0.11
N VAL A 106 3.89 -6.75 -1.28
CA VAL A 106 3.65 -8.17 -1.54
C VAL A 106 4.61 -9.01 -0.72
N LEU A 107 4.07 -10.01 -0.03
CA LEU A 107 4.82 -11.07 0.63
C LEU A 107 4.62 -12.37 -0.17
N LEU A 108 5.64 -12.80 -0.92
CA LEU A 108 5.53 -13.89 -1.90
C LEU A 108 5.07 -15.22 -1.29
N ASN A 109 5.50 -15.51 -0.06
CA ASN A 109 5.12 -16.71 0.67
C ASN A 109 4.06 -16.43 1.75
N GLY A 110 3.47 -15.23 1.72
CA GLY A 110 2.44 -14.82 2.67
C GLY A 110 1.16 -15.65 2.51
N LYS A 111 0.56 -16.01 3.63
CA LYS A 111 -0.70 -16.73 3.67
C LYS A 111 -1.61 -16.12 4.72
N PHE A 112 -2.70 -15.52 4.28
CA PHE A 112 -3.75 -15.03 5.17
C PHE A 112 -4.42 -16.16 5.96
N PRO A 113 -5.07 -15.85 7.09
CA PRO A 113 -5.86 -16.82 7.85
C PRO A 113 -6.88 -17.57 7.00
N SER A 114 -7.24 -18.77 7.40
CA SER A 114 -8.39 -19.47 6.82
C SER A 114 -9.69 -18.75 7.18
N PRO A 115 -10.75 -18.84 6.35
CA PRO A 115 -12.05 -18.27 6.66
C PRO A 115 -12.57 -18.70 8.04
N ASP A 116 -13.10 -17.72 8.79
CA ASP A 116 -13.73 -17.92 10.09
C ASP A 116 -14.96 -17.00 10.22
N ASP A 117 -15.56 -16.92 11.42
CA ASP A 117 -16.80 -16.15 11.68
C ASP A 117 -16.56 -14.66 11.90
N ARG A 118 -15.31 -14.18 11.93
CA ARG A 118 -14.99 -12.76 12.08
C ARG A 118 -15.53 -11.96 10.88
N PRO A 119 -15.87 -10.68 11.08
CA PRO A 119 -16.17 -9.79 9.96
C PRO A 119 -14.99 -9.75 8.98
N SER A 120 -15.29 -9.85 7.69
CA SER A 120 -14.27 -10.01 6.67
C SER A 120 -14.01 -8.74 5.87
N ILE A 121 -12.74 -8.51 5.54
CA ILE A 121 -12.29 -7.37 4.75
C ILE A 121 -11.27 -7.84 3.70
N ASN A 122 -11.18 -7.17 2.56
CA ASN A 122 -10.11 -7.51 1.60
C ASN A 122 -8.76 -6.87 2.01
N PRO A 123 -7.63 -7.41 1.53
CA PRO A 123 -6.31 -6.98 1.96
C PRO A 123 -6.02 -5.47 1.79
N ASN A 124 -6.47 -4.86 0.69
CA ASN A 124 -6.26 -3.44 0.46
C ASN A 124 -7.17 -2.59 1.36
N GLN A 125 -8.41 -3.01 1.59
CA GLN A 125 -9.30 -2.28 2.49
C GLN A 125 -8.90 -2.37 3.97
N TRP A 126 -8.14 -3.39 4.35
CA TRP A 126 -7.55 -3.44 5.68
C TRP A 126 -6.70 -2.20 5.96
N ILE A 127 -5.99 -1.67 4.94
CA ILE A 127 -5.26 -0.39 5.04
C ILE A 127 -6.22 0.76 5.38
N GLU A 128 -7.31 0.87 4.63
CA GLU A 128 -8.30 1.93 4.83
C GLU A 128 -8.96 1.83 6.21
N TYR A 129 -9.31 0.60 6.63
CA TYR A 129 -9.89 0.34 7.95
C TYR A 129 -8.97 0.82 9.09
N GLN A 130 -7.65 0.52 9.02
CA GLN A 130 -6.70 0.97 10.02
C GLN A 130 -6.60 2.51 10.05
N LEU A 131 -6.51 3.15 8.89
CA LEU A 131 -6.45 4.61 8.77
C LEU A 131 -7.72 5.30 9.26
N ASP A 132 -8.88 4.68 9.04
CA ASP A 132 -10.18 5.20 9.45
C ASP A 132 -10.39 5.13 10.97
N ASN A 133 -9.83 4.12 11.65
CA ASN A 133 -10.20 3.82 13.04
C ASN A 133 -9.10 4.12 14.06
N PHE A 134 -7.82 4.12 13.69
CA PHE A 134 -6.71 4.19 14.65
C PHE A 134 -5.81 5.39 14.41
N ALA A 135 -5.14 5.84 15.48
CA ALA A 135 -4.21 6.97 15.47
C ALA A 135 -2.75 6.54 15.71
N THR A 136 -2.53 5.36 16.28
CA THR A 136 -1.22 4.88 16.72
C THR A 136 -0.93 3.45 16.27
N THR A 137 0.35 3.14 16.18
CA THR A 137 0.83 1.77 15.88
C THR A 137 0.34 0.76 16.93
N GLU A 138 0.29 1.15 18.20
CA GLU A 138 -0.16 0.29 19.29
C GLU A 138 -1.65 -0.08 19.15
N GLU A 139 -2.50 0.89 18.79
CA GLU A 139 -3.92 0.63 18.52
C GLU A 139 -4.09 -0.37 17.36
N VAL A 140 -3.33 -0.23 16.27
CA VAL A 140 -3.37 -1.18 15.15
C VAL A 140 -2.96 -2.59 15.61
N ILE A 141 -1.88 -2.71 16.38
CA ILE A 141 -1.39 -4.00 16.88
C ILE A 141 -2.46 -4.69 17.75
N SER A 142 -3.11 -3.95 18.66
CA SER A 142 -4.11 -4.51 19.57
C SER A 142 -5.38 -5.00 18.86
N HIS A 143 -5.64 -4.56 17.61
CA HIS A 143 -6.82 -4.89 16.83
C HIS A 143 -6.52 -5.73 15.57
N VAL A 144 -5.27 -6.23 15.43
CA VAL A 144 -4.83 -6.93 14.21
C VAL A 144 -5.64 -8.19 13.88
N GLU A 145 -6.20 -8.84 14.89
CA GLU A 145 -6.96 -10.08 14.76
C GLU A 145 -8.49 -9.89 14.74
N GLU A 146 -9.01 -8.66 14.82
CA GLU A 146 -10.45 -8.42 14.84
C GLU A 146 -11.15 -8.78 13.53
N LEU A 147 -10.45 -8.66 12.41
CA LEU A 147 -10.99 -8.90 11.09
C LEU A 147 -10.32 -10.12 10.44
N TYR A 148 -11.14 -10.87 9.70
CA TYR A 148 -10.64 -11.86 8.77
C TYR A 148 -10.25 -11.17 7.46
N ILE A 149 -8.95 -11.22 7.09
CA ILE A 149 -8.49 -10.68 5.81
C ILE A 149 -8.79 -11.70 4.71
N ARG A 150 -9.74 -11.33 3.84
CA ARG A 150 -10.26 -12.18 2.78
C ARG A 150 -9.64 -11.79 1.43
N PRO A 151 -8.71 -12.60 0.87
CA PRO A 151 -8.15 -12.36 -0.45
C PRO A 151 -9.21 -12.52 -1.54
N LYS A 152 -8.96 -11.94 -2.71
CA LYS A 152 -9.84 -12.06 -3.88
C LYS A 152 -10.03 -13.52 -4.31
N ASP A 153 -8.94 -14.27 -4.35
CA ASP A 153 -8.89 -15.69 -4.68
C ASP A 153 -7.62 -16.32 -4.07
N LEU A 154 -7.47 -17.64 -4.19
CA LEU A 154 -6.33 -18.39 -3.65
C LEU A 154 -4.98 -18.05 -4.34
N LYS A 155 -5.02 -17.40 -5.50
CA LYS A 155 -3.82 -16.97 -6.24
C LYS A 155 -3.43 -15.53 -5.90
N TYR A 156 -4.23 -14.84 -5.08
CA TYR A 156 -3.91 -13.50 -4.65
C TYR A 156 -2.62 -13.54 -3.82
N PRO A 157 -1.60 -12.76 -4.18
CA PRO A 157 -0.35 -12.75 -3.43
C PRO A 157 -0.60 -12.28 -2.00
N GLY A 158 0.07 -12.89 -1.03
CA GLY A 158 0.06 -12.40 0.34
C GLY A 158 0.52 -10.96 0.40
N LEU A 159 -0.06 -10.18 1.30
CA LEU A 159 0.45 -8.87 1.65
C LEU A 159 0.98 -8.92 3.07
N HIS A 160 1.95 -8.07 3.34
CA HIS A 160 2.38 -7.71 4.67
C HIS A 160 2.39 -6.19 4.82
N TYR A 161 2.28 -5.72 6.05
CA TYR A 161 1.98 -4.33 6.30
C TYR A 161 3.06 -3.67 7.12
N PHE A 162 3.33 -2.41 6.80
CA PHE A 162 4.19 -1.50 7.54
C PHE A 162 3.32 -0.43 8.16
N ILE A 163 3.41 -0.31 9.48
CA ILE A 163 2.66 0.65 10.28
C ILE A 163 3.65 1.63 10.89
N TRP A 164 3.37 2.91 10.79
CA TRP A 164 4.23 3.98 11.31
C TRP A 164 3.38 5.10 11.87
N ASP A 165 3.63 5.55 13.08
CA ASP A 165 2.88 6.65 13.68
C ASP A 165 3.70 7.93 13.85
N LYS A 166 3.02 9.00 14.25
CA LYS A 166 3.62 10.33 14.45
C LYS A 166 4.71 10.36 15.53
N LYS A 167 4.74 9.38 16.44
CA LYS A 167 5.80 9.24 17.45
C LYS A 167 6.99 8.44 16.95
N GLY A 168 6.90 7.92 15.72
CA GLY A 168 7.91 7.06 15.11
C GLY A 168 7.90 5.63 15.68
N ASN A 169 6.80 5.21 16.31
CA ASN A 169 6.60 3.79 16.58
C ASN A 169 6.33 3.07 15.27
N CYS A 170 6.90 1.88 15.14
CA CYS A 170 6.81 1.08 13.92
C CYS A 170 6.37 -0.35 14.24
N ALA A 171 5.57 -0.91 13.36
CA ALA A 171 5.31 -2.34 13.33
C ALA A 171 5.35 -2.88 11.89
N VAL A 172 5.84 -4.10 11.75
CA VAL A 172 5.68 -4.92 10.56
C VAL A 172 4.75 -6.07 10.92
N ILE A 173 3.75 -6.32 10.08
CA ILE A 173 2.77 -7.39 10.26
C ILE A 173 2.87 -8.32 9.06
N ASP A 174 3.50 -9.47 9.25
CA ASP A 174 3.57 -10.55 8.27
C ASP A 174 2.40 -11.51 8.48
N PHE A 175 1.80 -12.01 7.40
CA PHE A 175 0.84 -13.12 7.48
C PHE A 175 1.51 -14.41 7.01
N ILE A 176 1.92 -15.24 7.97
CA ILE A 176 2.67 -16.48 7.75
C ILE A 176 1.84 -17.67 8.23
N GLU A 177 1.67 -18.68 7.37
CA GLU A 177 0.92 -19.89 7.68
C GLU A 177 -0.49 -19.62 8.27
N GLY A 178 -1.12 -18.54 7.84
CA GLY A 178 -2.46 -18.17 8.30
C GLY A 178 -2.50 -17.46 9.65
N ARG A 179 -1.38 -16.92 10.14
CA ARG A 179 -1.29 -16.19 11.40
C ARG A 179 -0.65 -14.82 11.18
N ALA A 180 -1.09 -13.84 11.94
CA ALA A 180 -0.40 -12.56 12.01
C ALA A 180 0.86 -12.68 12.88
N VAL A 181 2.01 -12.33 12.31
CA VAL A 181 3.30 -12.26 13.00
C VAL A 181 3.69 -10.79 13.09
N VAL A 182 3.63 -10.24 14.29
CA VAL A 182 3.89 -8.81 14.54
C VAL A 182 5.32 -8.63 15.03
N SER A 183 6.09 -7.79 14.31
CA SER A 183 7.40 -7.32 14.73
C SER A 183 7.29 -5.84 15.10
N SER A 184 7.45 -5.51 16.38
CA SER A 184 7.39 -4.14 16.92
C SER A 184 8.28 -3.98 18.16
N GLY A 185 8.51 -2.76 18.62
CA GLY A 185 9.35 -2.49 19.78
C GLY A 185 10.72 -3.18 19.69
N ASN A 186 11.09 -3.96 20.69
CA ASN A 186 12.38 -4.66 20.74
C ASN A 186 12.53 -5.76 19.67
N ALA A 187 11.43 -6.27 19.12
CA ALA A 187 11.43 -7.26 18.04
C ALA A 187 11.65 -6.63 16.65
N LEU A 188 11.53 -5.30 16.55
CA LEU A 188 11.76 -4.56 15.32
C LEU A 188 13.19 -4.00 15.28
N THR A 189 14.11 -4.70 14.63
CA THR A 189 15.53 -4.30 14.57
C THR A 189 15.78 -3.06 13.71
N VAL A 190 15.02 -2.90 12.63
CA VAL A 190 15.09 -1.73 11.73
C VAL A 190 13.69 -1.46 11.16
N SER A 191 13.29 -0.20 11.10
CA SER A 191 11.99 0.21 10.56
C SER A 191 12.00 0.17 9.03
N LEU A 192 12.01 -1.02 8.46
CA LEU A 192 12.17 -1.28 7.02
C LEU A 192 11.40 -2.54 6.63
N LEU A 193 10.76 -2.49 5.47
CA LEU A 193 10.05 -3.62 4.87
C LEU A 193 10.31 -3.66 3.37
N THR A 194 10.57 -4.86 2.83
CA THR A 194 10.64 -5.15 1.39
C THR A 194 9.62 -6.24 1.04
N ASN A 195 9.94 -7.23 0.21
CA ASN A 195 8.95 -8.25 -0.21
C ASN A 195 9.19 -9.65 0.39
N SER A 196 10.10 -9.76 1.35
CA SER A 196 10.38 -10.99 2.06
C SER A 196 9.96 -10.87 3.52
N GLU A 197 9.66 -11.99 4.15
CA GLU A 197 9.37 -12.07 5.58
C GLU A 197 10.38 -11.25 6.39
N TYR A 198 9.89 -10.46 7.33
CA TYR A 198 10.72 -9.51 8.09
C TYR A 198 11.85 -10.20 8.85
N SER A 199 11.54 -11.28 9.55
CA SER A 199 12.52 -12.04 10.34
C SER A 199 13.62 -12.63 9.44
N PHE A 200 13.26 -13.14 8.28
CA PHE A 200 14.21 -13.66 7.28
C PHE A 200 15.10 -12.54 6.72
N SER A 201 14.53 -11.38 6.43
CA SER A 201 15.23 -10.21 5.92
C SER A 201 16.25 -9.69 6.94
N VAL A 202 15.88 -9.55 8.20
CA VAL A 202 16.77 -9.16 9.31
C VAL A 202 17.90 -10.16 9.50
N ASN A 203 17.61 -11.46 9.49
CA ASN A 203 18.63 -12.51 9.63
C ASN A 203 19.63 -12.48 8.46
N SER A 204 19.14 -12.28 7.23
CA SER A 204 19.98 -12.17 6.03
C SER A 204 20.88 -10.93 6.11
N TRP A 205 20.34 -9.81 6.54
CA TRP A 205 21.11 -8.57 6.76
C TRP A 205 22.19 -8.73 7.83
N LYS A 206 21.85 -9.28 9.01
CA LYS A 206 22.82 -9.52 10.09
C LYS A 206 23.98 -10.44 9.65
N LYS A 207 23.69 -11.44 8.83
CA LYS A 207 24.68 -12.37 8.28
C LYS A 207 25.37 -11.86 7.01
N LYS A 208 24.96 -10.71 6.47
CA LYS A 208 25.38 -10.19 5.14
C LYS A 208 25.30 -11.25 4.04
N LYS A 209 24.21 -12.05 4.07
CA LYS A 209 24.03 -13.18 3.16
C LYS A 209 22.78 -12.97 2.29
N ILE A 210 23.02 -12.85 0.98
CA ILE A 210 21.95 -12.85 -0.02
C ILE A 210 21.67 -14.30 -0.41
N PRO A 211 20.37 -14.74 -0.43
CA PRO A 211 20.02 -16.09 -0.87
C PRO A 211 20.31 -16.27 -2.37
N ALA A 212 20.52 -17.52 -2.80
CA ALA A 212 20.77 -17.83 -4.22
C ALA A 212 19.60 -17.39 -5.13
N LYS A 213 18.38 -17.40 -4.61
CA LYS A 213 17.18 -16.85 -5.27
C LYS A 213 16.65 -15.69 -4.42
N ASP A 214 16.92 -14.47 -4.88
CA ASP A 214 16.40 -13.23 -4.28
C ASP A 214 15.38 -12.60 -5.25
N THR A 215 14.13 -13.02 -5.12
CA THR A 215 13.05 -12.56 -6.01
C THR A 215 12.81 -11.06 -5.85
N GLY A 216 12.88 -10.32 -6.96
CA GLY A 216 12.75 -8.86 -6.97
C GLY A 216 13.83 -8.16 -6.17
N GLU A 217 14.98 -8.83 -5.96
CA GLU A 217 16.10 -8.31 -5.17
C GLU A 217 15.67 -7.85 -3.76
N SER A 218 14.67 -8.52 -3.17
CA SER A 218 14.07 -8.13 -1.90
C SER A 218 15.08 -8.06 -0.76
N ILE A 219 15.92 -9.08 -0.61
CA ILE A 219 16.94 -9.14 0.43
C ILE A 219 18.11 -8.18 0.12
N THR A 220 18.49 -8.07 -1.15
CA THR A 220 19.52 -7.11 -1.59
C THR A 220 19.10 -5.68 -1.25
N ARG A 221 17.85 -5.30 -1.55
CA ARG A 221 17.30 -3.98 -1.21
C ARG A 221 17.19 -3.78 0.30
N PHE A 222 16.76 -4.80 1.05
CA PHE A 222 16.70 -4.74 2.50
C PHE A 222 18.08 -4.47 3.12
N ILE A 223 19.11 -5.24 2.72
CA ILE A 223 20.46 -5.07 3.23
C ILE A 223 21.00 -3.67 2.91
N SER A 224 20.84 -3.22 1.66
CA SER A 224 21.30 -1.90 1.23
C SER A 224 20.60 -0.76 1.98
N ALA A 225 19.30 -0.87 2.19
CA ALA A 225 18.53 0.16 2.89
C ALA A 225 18.83 0.17 4.40
N ALA A 226 18.93 -1.01 5.04
CA ALA A 226 19.15 -1.11 6.48
C ALA A 226 20.45 -0.41 6.91
N ASP A 227 21.55 -0.61 6.18
CA ASP A 227 22.81 0.04 6.47
C ASP A 227 22.74 1.57 6.34
N GLN A 228 22.04 2.06 5.31
CA GLN A 228 21.83 3.49 5.08
C GLN A 228 20.96 4.11 6.19
N ILE A 229 19.83 3.47 6.54
CA ILE A 229 18.86 3.94 7.53
C ILE A 229 19.54 4.04 8.92
N LEU A 230 20.28 3.03 9.33
CA LEU A 230 20.91 2.98 10.65
C LEU A 230 22.11 3.94 10.79
N SER A 231 22.73 4.32 9.68
CA SER A 231 23.78 5.35 9.66
C SER A 231 23.26 6.77 9.46
N ALA A 232 21.93 6.93 9.26
CA ALA A 232 21.32 8.22 9.00
C ALA A 232 21.36 9.13 10.24
N SER A 233 21.77 10.38 10.04
CA SER A 233 21.79 11.42 11.08
C SER A 233 21.38 12.80 10.55
N PRO A 234 20.21 12.94 9.89
CA PRO A 234 19.73 14.24 9.45
C PRO A 234 19.52 15.18 10.65
N ALA A 235 19.89 16.45 10.51
CA ALA A 235 19.71 17.44 11.56
C ALA A 235 18.31 18.09 11.50
N THR A 236 17.70 18.12 10.34
CA THR A 236 16.42 18.79 10.09
C THR A 236 15.42 17.87 9.39
N ASN A 237 14.14 18.22 9.50
CA ASN A 237 13.06 17.54 8.77
C ASN A 237 13.30 17.57 7.23
N GLN A 238 13.79 18.68 6.71
CA GLN A 238 14.10 18.80 5.28
C GLN A 238 15.21 17.83 4.86
N GLU A 239 16.29 17.78 5.63
CA GLU A 239 17.38 16.83 5.36
C GLU A 239 16.93 15.38 5.47
N ALA A 240 16.06 15.05 6.44
CA ALA A 240 15.48 13.73 6.58
C ALA A 240 14.63 13.34 5.36
N ARG A 241 13.80 14.25 4.85
CA ARG A 241 13.03 14.06 3.62
C ARG A 241 13.95 13.81 2.42
N ASP A 242 14.96 14.66 2.24
CA ASP A 242 15.87 14.59 1.10
C ASP A 242 16.74 13.33 1.16
N PHE A 243 17.19 12.94 2.36
CA PHE A 243 17.85 11.67 2.60
C PHE A 243 16.94 10.49 2.27
N THR A 244 15.66 10.52 2.70
CA THR A 244 14.67 9.50 2.38
C THR A 244 14.53 9.33 0.88
N LEU A 245 14.39 10.40 0.12
CA LEU A 245 14.31 10.36 -1.35
C LEU A 245 15.58 9.77 -1.97
N LYS A 246 16.76 10.11 -1.45
CA LYS A 246 18.05 9.55 -1.91
C LYS A 246 18.14 8.05 -1.68
N VAL A 247 17.70 7.56 -0.51
CA VAL A 247 17.66 6.12 -0.23
C VAL A 247 16.67 5.44 -1.18
N LEU A 248 15.46 5.99 -1.36
CA LEU A 248 14.48 5.46 -2.30
C LEU A 248 15.02 5.37 -3.72
N ASP A 249 15.76 6.39 -4.20
CA ASP A 249 16.41 6.37 -5.51
C ASP A 249 17.45 5.25 -5.62
N SER A 250 18.22 5.01 -4.56
CA SER A 250 19.24 3.95 -4.53
C SER A 250 18.65 2.53 -4.57
N LEU A 251 17.36 2.39 -4.23
CA LEU A 251 16.65 1.11 -4.24
C LEU A 251 15.86 0.86 -5.55
N CYS A 252 15.86 1.82 -6.47
CA CYS A 252 15.26 1.68 -7.80
C CYS A 252 16.19 0.87 -8.71
N HIS A 253 16.03 -0.45 -8.79
CA HIS A 253 16.87 -1.30 -9.63
C HIS A 253 16.19 -1.73 -10.94
N LYS A 254 15.98 -3.04 -11.11
CA LYS A 254 15.47 -3.62 -12.35
C LYS A 254 13.97 -3.41 -12.54
N THR A 255 13.22 -3.40 -11.42
CA THR A 255 11.78 -3.15 -11.47
C THR A 255 11.52 -1.65 -11.46
N PRO A 256 10.70 -1.15 -12.39
CA PRO A 256 10.44 0.28 -12.43
C PRO A 256 9.57 0.73 -11.24
N THR A 257 10.10 1.66 -10.47
CA THR A 257 9.34 2.37 -9.44
C THR A 257 8.34 3.31 -10.10
N MET A 258 7.06 3.07 -9.87
CA MET A 258 5.97 3.88 -10.41
C MET A 258 5.71 5.12 -9.58
N TRP A 259 5.73 4.96 -8.25
CA TRP A 259 5.54 6.07 -7.32
C TRP A 259 6.62 6.07 -6.25
N GLN A 260 7.08 7.26 -5.91
CA GLN A 260 7.83 7.50 -4.67
C GLN A 260 7.00 8.42 -3.79
N ILE A 261 6.80 8.00 -2.55
CA ILE A 261 5.96 8.68 -1.59
C ILE A 261 6.78 8.92 -0.32
N VAL A 262 6.66 10.11 0.25
CA VAL A 262 7.26 10.43 1.55
C VAL A 262 6.17 11.02 2.43
N TYR A 263 5.91 10.37 3.55
CA TYR A 263 4.98 10.82 4.57
C TYR A 263 5.72 11.60 5.65
N ASP A 264 5.17 12.73 6.01
CA ASP A 264 5.62 13.57 7.11
C ASP A 264 4.48 13.75 8.13
N PRO A 265 4.36 12.85 9.10
CA PRO A 265 3.34 12.94 10.14
C PRO A 265 3.41 14.20 11.01
N ILE A 266 4.61 14.77 11.22
CA ILE A 266 4.77 15.98 12.03
C ILE A 266 4.17 17.19 11.32
N LEU A 267 4.50 17.37 10.05
CA LEU A 267 3.94 18.45 9.23
C LEU A 267 2.53 18.15 8.74
N SER A 268 2.04 16.90 8.87
CA SER A 268 0.79 16.41 8.26
C SER A 268 0.81 16.62 6.74
N ARG A 269 1.91 16.23 6.11
CA ARG A 269 2.19 16.45 4.69
C ARG A 269 2.56 15.15 4.01
N VAL A 270 2.12 15.00 2.76
CA VAL A 270 2.52 13.89 1.91
C VAL A 270 3.20 14.43 0.67
N TYR A 271 4.45 14.01 0.45
CA TYR A 271 5.20 14.30 -0.76
C TYR A 271 5.12 13.10 -1.69
N PHE A 272 5.06 13.35 -2.99
CA PHE A 272 5.05 12.27 -3.97
C PHE A 272 5.58 12.73 -5.33
N ARG A 273 6.13 11.77 -6.06
CA ARG A 273 6.47 11.89 -7.48
C ARG A 273 6.18 10.57 -8.17
N THR A 274 5.98 10.60 -9.48
CA THR A 274 5.72 9.40 -10.27
C THR A 274 6.82 9.21 -11.32
N ARG A 275 6.91 8.02 -11.88
CA ARG A 275 7.84 7.73 -12.96
C ARG A 275 7.65 8.69 -14.13
N GLU A 276 6.40 8.98 -14.48
CA GLU A 276 6.05 9.88 -15.56
C GLU A 276 6.30 11.35 -15.20
N LYS A 277 5.97 11.74 -13.97
CA LYS A 277 6.07 13.12 -13.47
C LYS A 277 7.05 13.21 -12.30
N LYS A 278 8.32 13.47 -12.60
CA LYS A 278 9.43 13.46 -11.64
C LYS A 278 9.48 14.66 -10.69
N GLY A 279 8.74 15.73 -10.95
CA GLY A 279 8.63 16.87 -10.04
C GLY A 279 8.08 16.44 -8.69
N LEU A 280 8.79 16.75 -7.59
CA LEU A 280 8.34 16.45 -6.24
C LEU A 280 7.16 17.36 -5.89
N LYS A 281 5.99 16.77 -5.76
CA LYS A 281 4.73 17.41 -5.38
C LYS A 281 4.45 17.16 -3.91
N HIS A 282 3.62 17.98 -3.30
CA HIS A 282 3.07 17.70 -1.98
C HIS A 282 1.66 18.24 -1.80
N VAL A 283 0.99 17.70 -0.79
CA VAL A 283 -0.28 18.20 -0.26
C VAL A 283 -0.22 18.23 1.27
N ASP A 284 -0.83 19.26 1.85
CA ASP A 284 -0.93 19.44 3.31
C ASP A 284 -2.31 19.00 3.78
N LEU A 285 -2.36 17.95 4.62
CA LEU A 285 -3.61 17.44 5.17
C LEU A 285 -4.30 18.43 6.08
N LYS A 286 -3.54 19.35 6.71
CA LYS A 286 -4.09 20.42 7.56
C LYS A 286 -5.05 21.36 6.82
N ASN A 287 -4.90 21.46 5.50
CA ASN A 287 -5.71 22.32 4.64
C ASN A 287 -6.93 21.61 4.06
N ILE A 288 -7.13 20.33 4.39
CA ILE A 288 -8.22 19.51 3.87
C ILE A 288 -9.37 19.47 4.87
N ASP A 289 -10.57 19.77 4.41
CA ASP A 289 -11.79 19.58 5.21
C ASP A 289 -12.23 18.11 5.11
N PHE A 290 -12.04 17.37 6.19
CA PHE A 290 -12.39 15.95 6.27
C PHE A 290 -13.82 15.68 6.74
N ARG A 291 -14.67 16.68 6.97
CA ARG A 291 -16.09 16.46 7.34
C ARG A 291 -16.84 15.79 6.20
N CYS A 292 -17.71 14.83 6.52
CA CYS A 292 -18.41 14.05 5.50
C CYS A 292 -19.50 14.84 4.76
N GLN A 293 -19.99 15.94 5.31
CA GLN A 293 -20.94 16.85 4.60
C GLN A 293 -20.28 17.58 3.42
N LYS A 294 -18.96 17.55 3.32
CA LYS A 294 -18.21 18.08 2.16
C LYS A 294 -17.93 16.97 1.17
N PRO A 295 -17.93 17.26 -0.13
CA PRO A 295 -17.60 16.26 -1.14
C PRO A 295 -16.27 15.58 -0.85
N MET A 296 -16.17 14.28 -1.10
CA MET A 296 -14.88 13.60 -1.17
C MET A 296 -14.02 14.26 -2.26
N LEU A 297 -12.73 14.32 -2.06
CA LEU A 297 -11.79 15.00 -2.95
C LEU A 297 -10.81 13.99 -3.54
N VAL A 298 -10.34 14.28 -4.76
CA VAL A 298 -9.34 13.45 -5.45
C VAL A 298 -8.32 14.32 -6.17
N LEU A 299 -7.12 13.76 -6.39
CA LEU A 299 -6.07 14.33 -7.21
C LEU A 299 -5.45 13.23 -8.06
N ASN A 300 -5.34 13.44 -9.37
CA ASN A 300 -4.56 12.53 -10.21
C ASN A 300 -3.07 12.67 -9.83
N ILE A 301 -2.42 11.56 -9.45
CA ILE A 301 -1.03 11.59 -9.02
C ILE A 301 -0.06 11.99 -10.15
N ASN A 302 -0.47 11.82 -11.41
CA ASN A 302 0.29 12.22 -12.60
C ASN A 302 0.03 13.68 -13.04
N GLU A 303 -0.67 14.48 -12.22
CA GLU A 303 -0.74 15.92 -12.47
C GLU A 303 0.66 16.54 -12.59
N THR A 304 0.81 17.44 -13.54
CA THR A 304 2.06 18.21 -13.70
C THR A 304 2.24 19.18 -12.53
N GLY A 305 3.47 19.48 -12.19
CA GLY A 305 3.78 20.46 -11.14
C GLY A 305 4.91 20.03 -10.22
N GLN A 306 5.28 20.95 -9.35
CA GLN A 306 6.28 20.79 -8.29
C GLN A 306 5.85 21.63 -7.08
N GLY A 307 6.20 21.21 -5.89
CA GLY A 307 5.77 21.88 -4.66
C GLY A 307 4.31 21.60 -4.31
N ASP A 308 3.60 22.58 -3.77
CA ASP A 308 2.19 22.47 -3.40
C ASP A 308 1.29 22.35 -4.63
N VAL A 309 0.58 21.22 -4.72
CA VAL A 309 -0.39 20.96 -5.80
C VAL A 309 -1.83 20.94 -5.31
N SER A 310 -2.10 21.45 -4.11
CA SER A 310 -3.44 21.43 -3.51
C SER A 310 -4.49 22.15 -4.40
N HIS A 311 -4.07 23.14 -5.20
CA HIS A 311 -4.92 23.85 -6.16
C HIS A 311 -5.45 22.95 -7.30
N LYS A 312 -4.92 21.75 -7.47
CA LYS A 312 -5.34 20.74 -8.46
C LYS A 312 -6.28 19.70 -7.91
N ILE A 313 -6.55 19.73 -6.62
CA ILE A 313 -7.52 18.83 -5.97
C ILE A 313 -8.91 19.19 -6.49
N LYS A 314 -9.68 18.13 -6.83
CA LYS A 314 -11.03 18.26 -7.40
C LYS A 314 -12.03 17.49 -6.56
N PRO A 315 -13.30 17.85 -6.55
CA PRO A 315 -14.36 16.97 -6.04
C PRO A 315 -14.29 15.61 -6.75
N TYR A 316 -14.53 14.57 -5.96
CA TYR A 316 -14.73 13.23 -6.51
C TYR A 316 -15.94 13.21 -7.43
N HIS A 317 -15.81 12.49 -8.53
CA HIS A 317 -16.91 12.17 -9.44
C HIS A 317 -16.78 10.72 -9.88
N HIS A 318 -17.88 10.01 -9.97
CA HIS A 318 -17.92 8.60 -10.35
C HIS A 318 -17.11 8.29 -11.63
N ASP A 319 -17.24 9.15 -12.65
CA ASP A 319 -16.52 8.95 -13.92
C ASP A 319 -15.00 8.99 -13.75
N ILE A 320 -14.48 9.86 -12.87
CA ILE A 320 -13.03 9.90 -12.56
C ILE A 320 -12.58 8.55 -12.00
N ASN A 321 -13.35 7.96 -11.10
CA ASN A 321 -13.06 6.65 -10.52
C ASN A 321 -13.15 5.53 -11.56
N ARG A 322 -14.21 5.53 -12.37
CA ARG A 322 -14.41 4.56 -13.43
C ARG A 322 -13.30 4.58 -14.47
N ASP A 323 -12.91 5.75 -14.93
CA ASP A 323 -11.82 5.94 -15.90
C ASP A 323 -10.48 5.49 -15.31
N GLN A 324 -10.20 5.83 -14.05
CA GLN A 324 -9.01 5.38 -13.34
C GLN A 324 -8.93 3.84 -13.30
N ILE A 325 -10.02 3.17 -12.91
CA ILE A 325 -10.08 1.70 -12.85
C ILE A 325 -9.85 1.10 -14.23
N LYS A 326 -10.56 1.61 -15.25
CA LYS A 326 -10.47 1.14 -16.63
C LYS A 326 -9.05 1.26 -17.16
N ASN A 327 -8.41 2.42 -16.99
CA ASN A 327 -7.05 2.67 -17.47
C ASN A 327 -6.03 1.77 -16.75
N ALA A 328 -6.13 1.64 -15.43
CA ALA A 328 -5.25 0.80 -14.65
C ALA A 328 -5.39 -0.70 -15.05
N LEU A 329 -6.60 -1.20 -15.25
CA LEU A 329 -6.82 -2.57 -15.68
C LEU A 329 -6.29 -2.82 -17.09
N LEU A 330 -6.52 -1.91 -18.04
CA LEU A 330 -6.02 -2.03 -19.43
C LEU A 330 -4.49 -2.06 -19.52
N LYS A 331 -3.82 -1.28 -18.67
CA LYS A 331 -2.35 -1.18 -18.63
C LYS A 331 -1.69 -2.31 -17.82
N THR A 332 -2.46 -3.10 -17.06
CA THR A 332 -1.90 -4.18 -16.25
C THR A 332 -1.70 -5.45 -17.09
N PRO A 333 -0.46 -5.87 -17.41
CA PRO A 333 -0.18 -6.89 -18.43
C PRO A 333 -0.77 -8.27 -18.15
N PHE A 334 -0.98 -8.60 -16.87
CA PHE A 334 -1.47 -9.91 -16.42
C PHE A 334 -2.98 -9.90 -16.09
N ILE A 335 -3.66 -8.76 -16.23
CA ILE A 335 -5.12 -8.67 -16.07
C ILE A 335 -5.74 -8.70 -17.46
N LYS A 336 -6.44 -9.80 -17.78
CA LYS A 336 -7.29 -9.87 -18.97
C LYS A 336 -8.41 -8.84 -18.83
N GLN A 337 -8.95 -8.38 -19.97
CA GLN A 337 -10.07 -7.44 -19.98
C GLN A 337 -11.13 -7.82 -18.94
N ALA A 338 -11.34 -6.95 -17.97
CA ALA A 338 -12.40 -7.13 -16.99
C ALA A 338 -13.75 -6.92 -17.69
N PRO A 339 -14.75 -7.81 -17.48
CA PRO A 339 -16.08 -7.58 -17.98
C PRO A 339 -16.61 -6.22 -17.49
N GLU A 340 -17.44 -5.55 -18.31
CA GLU A 340 -18.01 -4.24 -17.97
C GLU A 340 -18.75 -4.27 -16.63
N GLN A 341 -19.44 -5.37 -16.31
CA GLN A 341 -20.13 -5.56 -15.04
C GLN A 341 -19.17 -5.48 -13.82
N VAL A 342 -17.95 -6.00 -13.94
CA VAL A 342 -16.92 -5.92 -12.87
C VAL A 342 -16.44 -4.49 -12.72
N LEU A 343 -16.27 -3.77 -13.83
CA LEU A 343 -15.87 -2.36 -13.83
C LEU A 343 -16.93 -1.49 -13.16
N VAL A 344 -18.22 -1.66 -13.55
CA VAL A 344 -19.34 -0.94 -12.96
C VAL A 344 -19.45 -1.24 -11.47
N HIS A 345 -19.48 -2.52 -11.08
CA HIS A 345 -19.57 -2.92 -9.68
C HIS A 345 -18.46 -2.28 -8.82
N ARG A 346 -17.24 -2.25 -9.32
CA ARG A 346 -16.12 -1.68 -8.59
C ARG A 346 -16.15 -0.14 -8.55
N SER A 347 -16.51 0.50 -9.64
CA SER A 347 -16.57 1.96 -9.70
C SER A 347 -17.70 2.56 -8.86
N MET A 348 -18.79 1.81 -8.68
CA MET A 348 -19.93 2.22 -7.84
C MET A 348 -19.70 2.04 -6.34
N TYR A 349 -18.62 1.37 -5.93
CA TYR A 349 -18.39 1.09 -4.52
C TYR A 349 -18.40 2.34 -3.61
N PRO A 350 -17.70 3.45 -3.95
CA PRO A 350 -17.72 4.66 -3.12
C PRO A 350 -19.11 5.33 -3.02
N GLU A 351 -20.02 5.07 -3.96
CA GLU A 351 -21.39 5.58 -3.92
C GLU A 351 -22.24 4.94 -2.80
N SER A 352 -21.75 3.84 -2.22
CA SER A 352 -22.37 3.19 -1.06
C SER A 352 -22.02 3.84 0.28
N TYR A 353 -21.10 4.81 0.29
CA TYR A 353 -20.66 5.50 1.50
C TYR A 353 -21.76 6.40 2.06
N GLN A 354 -21.94 6.39 3.37
CA GLN A 354 -22.98 7.16 4.05
C GLN A 354 -22.37 8.11 5.10
N CYS A 355 -22.62 9.41 4.95
CA CYS A 355 -22.29 10.39 5.97
C CYS A 355 -23.19 10.20 7.18
N MET A 356 -22.62 10.14 8.39
CA MET A 356 -23.31 9.85 9.65
C MET A 356 -23.51 11.09 10.54
N GLU A 357 -23.06 12.27 10.09
CA GLU A 357 -23.30 13.58 10.74
C GLU A 357 -24.48 14.32 10.16
#